data_bfdd294095c49a1ba38d2ea453533107
#
_entry.id   bfdd294095c49a1ba38d2ea453533107
#
_cell.length_a   1.000
_cell.length_b   1.000
_cell.length_c   1.000
_cell.angle_alpha   90.00
_cell.angle_beta   90.00
_cell.angle_gamma   90.00
#
_symmetry.space_group_name_H-M   'P 1'
#
loop_
_entity.id
_entity.type
_entity.pdbx_description
1 polymer ?
#
loop_
_entity_poly.entity_id
_entity_poly.type
_entity_poly.pdbx_seq_one_letter_code
_entity_poly.pdbx_strand_id
1 'polypeptide(L)'
;IRDRKEKLPLSEPGSLYHLYDLPDQHRITYTRFQETLEKQIKVALRRPWKQSEFSVMAGWLRSNQQILERFRKATRGARYYSPLIPNSEGLLGMRKYSVMGTSELRAVAKAALVRATLNLGEGRIVEAIQDALACHRLGRLISQSPGTYYPLIGLTLDSDACQADMVIAHHGKLTLEQLTNWRQRLINLGPLPKWMDAVNVYGRYQFLDGAQSYMMYGPRGLATLSGLVGVGANVPGSNLPPNEWLKIPFNRRLVNTINYVVDWDQVLEEGNNRIDLL
;
A
#
# COMPACT_ATOMS: atom_id res chain seq x y z
N ILE A 1 33.09 -33.01 5.88
CA ILE A 1 31.83 -32.39 5.39
C ILE A 1 31.65 -31.13 6.21
N ARG A 2 32.13 -30.00 5.73
CA ARG A 2 32.01 -28.67 6.39
C ARG A 2 30.68 -28.07 6.00
N ASP A 3 29.82 -27.83 6.99
CA ASP A 3 28.63 -27.04 6.91
C ASP A 3 28.92 -25.63 6.34
N ARG A 4 28.72 -25.46 5.05
CA ARG A 4 28.46 -24.11 4.52
C ARG A 4 27.03 -23.75 4.91
N LYS A 5 26.88 -23.04 6.00
CA LYS A 5 25.68 -22.24 6.26
C LYS A 5 25.62 -21.18 5.16
N GLU A 6 25.02 -21.52 4.04
CA GLU A 6 24.62 -20.52 3.06
C GLU A 6 23.66 -19.56 3.76
N LYS A 7 24.16 -18.35 4.01
CA LYS A 7 23.31 -17.23 4.41
C LYS A 7 22.37 -16.98 3.24
N LEU A 8 21.13 -17.49 3.34
CA LEU A 8 20.06 -17.02 2.46
C LEU A 8 20.03 -15.49 2.54
N PRO A 9 19.97 -14.77 1.41
CA PRO A 9 19.92 -13.30 1.39
C PRO A 9 18.54 -12.83 1.83
N LEU A 10 18.21 -13.04 3.11
CA LEU A 10 17.01 -12.53 3.76
C LEU A 10 17.18 -11.07 4.24
N SER A 11 18.30 -10.43 3.87
CA SER A 11 18.69 -9.13 4.42
C SER A 11 18.18 -7.93 3.64
N GLU A 12 17.60 -8.11 2.45
CA GLU A 12 17.06 -6.97 1.70
C GLU A 12 15.54 -7.09 1.52
N PRO A 13 14.76 -6.27 2.25
CA PRO A 13 13.34 -6.14 1.97
C PRO A 13 13.18 -5.37 0.65
N GLY A 14 12.80 -6.05 -0.40
CA GLY A 14 12.55 -5.44 -1.71
C GLY A 14 12.94 -6.25 -2.92
N SER A 15 13.68 -7.33 -2.77
CA SER A 15 14.25 -8.09 -3.88
C SER A 15 13.36 -9.24 -4.37
N LEU A 16 12.06 -9.02 -4.52
CA LEU A 16 11.20 -9.95 -5.28
C LEU A 16 11.59 -10.06 -6.76
N TYR A 17 12.35 -9.09 -7.27
CA TYR A 17 12.82 -9.06 -8.67
C TYR A 17 14.00 -10.01 -8.95
N HIS A 18 14.77 -10.43 -7.94
CA HIS A 18 15.88 -11.37 -8.11
C HIS A 18 15.48 -12.85 -8.11
N LEU A 19 14.20 -13.18 -7.90
CA LEU A 19 13.69 -14.54 -7.95
C LEU A 19 13.82 -15.19 -9.33
N TYR A 20 13.80 -14.40 -10.39
CA TYR A 20 13.90 -14.86 -11.77
C TYR A 20 15.35 -15.19 -12.19
N ASP A 21 16.33 -14.66 -11.45
CA ASP A 21 17.76 -14.87 -11.73
C ASP A 21 18.36 -16.06 -10.97
N LEU A 22 17.57 -16.72 -10.11
CA LEU A 22 18.03 -17.89 -9.35
C LEU A 22 17.92 -19.18 -10.16
N PRO A 23 18.89 -20.10 -10.03
CA PRO A 23 18.78 -21.43 -10.60
C PRO A 23 17.50 -22.15 -10.14
N ASP A 24 16.91 -22.98 -11.00
CA ASP A 24 15.60 -23.61 -10.78
C ASP A 24 15.47 -24.34 -9.43
N GLN A 25 16.51 -25.01 -8.98
CA GLN A 25 16.52 -25.70 -7.69
C GLN A 25 16.38 -24.74 -6.49
N HIS A 26 17.00 -23.58 -6.56
CA HIS A 26 16.88 -22.54 -5.53
C HIS A 26 15.50 -21.87 -5.57
N ARG A 27 14.91 -21.69 -6.75
CA ARG A 27 13.54 -21.18 -6.91
C ARG A 27 12.52 -22.10 -6.24
N ILE A 28 12.59 -23.40 -6.48
CA ILE A 28 11.66 -24.38 -5.90
C ILE A 28 11.77 -24.40 -4.38
N THR A 29 13.00 -24.39 -3.85
CA THR A 29 13.22 -24.36 -2.40
C THR A 29 12.70 -23.07 -1.77
N TYR A 30 12.94 -21.93 -2.41
CA TYR A 30 12.46 -20.62 -1.96
C TYR A 30 10.93 -20.52 -2.01
N THR A 31 10.30 -20.99 -3.08
CA THR A 31 8.84 -21.01 -3.22
C THR A 31 8.19 -21.86 -2.12
N ARG A 32 8.69 -23.05 -1.85
CA ARG A 32 8.20 -23.90 -0.74
C ARG A 32 8.40 -23.27 0.62
N PHE A 33 9.51 -22.57 0.83
CA PHE A 33 9.75 -21.83 2.06
C PHE A 33 8.75 -20.69 2.22
N GLN A 34 8.50 -19.92 1.17
CA GLN A 34 7.51 -18.84 1.19
C GLN A 34 6.10 -19.36 1.47
N GLU A 35 5.67 -20.41 0.78
CA GLU A 35 4.36 -21.03 1.02
C GLU A 35 4.20 -21.51 2.46
N THR A 36 5.25 -22.11 3.03
CA THR A 36 5.25 -22.55 4.42
C THR A 36 5.17 -21.37 5.37
N LEU A 37 5.94 -20.32 5.13
CA LEU A 37 5.94 -19.10 5.93
C LEU A 37 4.58 -18.39 5.85
N GLU A 38 3.98 -18.31 4.67
CA GLU A 38 2.64 -17.72 4.52
C GLU A 38 1.56 -18.49 5.28
N LYS A 39 1.61 -19.82 5.24
CA LYS A 39 0.70 -20.68 6.03
C LYS A 39 0.88 -20.43 7.52
N GLN A 40 2.12 -20.37 8.00
CA GLN A 40 2.44 -20.09 9.39
C GLN A 40 1.96 -18.69 9.81
N ILE A 41 2.16 -17.67 8.98
CA ILE A 41 1.70 -16.31 9.21
C ILE A 41 0.16 -16.27 9.34
N LYS A 42 -0.57 -16.95 8.45
CA LYS A 42 -2.05 -17.01 8.52
C LYS A 42 -2.55 -17.61 9.83
N VAL A 43 -1.87 -18.63 10.33
CA VAL A 43 -2.19 -19.26 11.64
C VAL A 43 -1.80 -18.32 12.78
N ALA A 44 -0.60 -17.75 12.74
CA ALA A 44 -0.06 -16.86 13.76
C ALA A 44 -0.93 -15.60 13.95
N LEU A 45 -1.51 -15.05 12.89
CA LEU A 45 -2.39 -13.86 12.99
C LEU A 45 -3.75 -14.15 13.66
N ARG A 46 -4.14 -15.42 13.78
CA ARG A 46 -5.47 -15.81 14.29
C ARG A 46 -5.47 -16.28 15.75
N ARG A 47 -4.32 -16.56 16.32
CA ARG A 47 -4.19 -17.03 17.69
C ARG A 47 -2.83 -16.69 18.29
N PRO A 48 -2.72 -16.66 19.63
CA PRO A 48 -1.42 -16.62 20.27
C PRO A 48 -0.57 -17.84 19.89
N TRP A 49 0.73 -17.66 19.80
CA TRP A 49 1.69 -18.71 19.50
C TRP A 49 3.00 -18.51 20.29
N LYS A 50 3.79 -19.55 20.41
CA LYS A 50 5.07 -19.53 21.13
C LYS A 50 6.23 -19.72 20.15
N GLN A 51 7.42 -19.24 20.54
CA GLN A 51 8.63 -19.39 19.74
C GLN A 51 8.91 -20.86 19.34
N SER A 52 8.58 -21.83 20.20
CA SER A 52 8.75 -23.26 19.93
C SER A 52 7.88 -23.79 18.80
N GLU A 53 6.73 -23.16 18.52
CA GLU A 53 5.82 -23.59 17.46
C GLU A 53 6.32 -23.19 16.06
N PHE A 54 6.84 -21.97 15.93
CA PHE A 54 7.31 -21.41 14.65
C PHE A 54 8.70 -20.81 14.83
N SER A 55 9.71 -21.66 15.08
CA SER A 55 11.07 -21.25 15.42
C SER A 55 11.75 -20.39 14.35
N VAL A 56 11.51 -20.68 13.07
CA VAL A 56 12.06 -19.92 11.95
C VAL A 56 11.47 -18.50 11.93
N MET A 57 10.15 -18.40 12.06
CA MET A 57 9.45 -17.09 12.10
C MET A 57 9.85 -16.27 13.34
N ALA A 58 9.99 -16.90 14.49
CA ALA A 58 10.48 -16.24 15.70
C ALA A 58 11.94 -15.76 15.56
N GLY A 59 12.78 -16.55 14.90
CA GLY A 59 14.16 -16.16 14.56
C GLY A 59 14.18 -14.93 13.64
N TRP A 60 13.35 -14.94 12.61
CA TRP A 60 13.22 -13.82 11.68
C TRP A 60 12.72 -12.54 12.39
N LEU A 61 11.71 -12.63 13.25
CA LEU A 61 11.23 -11.49 14.03
C LEU A 61 12.31 -10.90 14.94
N ARG A 62 13.16 -11.74 15.56
CA ARG A 62 14.31 -11.29 16.36
C ARG A 62 15.34 -10.56 15.52
N SER A 63 15.69 -11.08 14.35
CA SER A 63 16.63 -10.42 13.44
C SER A 63 16.13 -9.07 12.96
N ASN A 64 14.80 -8.88 12.88
CA ASN A 64 14.15 -7.64 12.45
C ASN A 64 13.65 -6.77 13.63
N GLN A 65 14.03 -7.07 14.86
CA GLN A 65 13.53 -6.35 16.04
C GLN A 65 13.76 -4.85 15.96
N GLN A 66 14.93 -4.41 15.52
CA GLN A 66 15.24 -2.98 15.40
C GLN A 66 14.33 -2.27 14.40
N ILE A 67 14.01 -2.92 13.28
CA ILE A 67 13.09 -2.38 12.27
C ILE A 67 11.69 -2.23 12.85
N LEU A 68 11.21 -3.25 13.56
CA LEU A 68 9.89 -3.24 14.20
C LEU A 68 9.80 -2.20 15.33
N GLU A 69 10.87 -1.94 16.07
CA GLU A 69 10.91 -0.86 17.06
C GLU A 69 10.92 0.52 16.40
N ARG A 70 11.69 0.70 15.32
CA ARG A 70 11.65 1.94 14.50
C ARG A 70 10.27 2.18 13.93
N PHE A 71 9.60 1.14 13.41
CA PHE A 71 8.23 1.18 12.96
C PHE A 71 7.29 1.68 14.06
N ARG A 72 7.33 1.05 15.25
CA ARG A 72 6.52 1.44 16.40
C ARG A 72 6.75 2.91 16.81
N LYS A 73 7.99 3.38 16.75
CA LYS A 73 8.35 4.78 17.02
C LYS A 73 7.85 5.71 15.93
N ALA A 74 8.04 5.37 14.67
CA ALA A 74 7.64 6.19 13.52
C ALA A 74 6.12 6.41 13.46
N THR A 75 5.31 5.40 13.82
CA THR A 75 3.85 5.52 13.84
C THR A 75 3.29 6.45 14.92
N ARG A 76 4.13 6.96 15.83
CA ARG A 76 3.74 8.00 16.79
C ARG A 76 3.80 9.42 16.20
N GLY A 77 4.30 9.57 14.99
CA GLY A 77 4.31 10.84 14.28
C GLY A 77 2.89 11.35 14.02
N ALA A 78 2.72 12.67 13.96
CA ALA A 78 1.43 13.30 13.73
C ALA A 78 1.02 13.29 12.26
N ARG A 79 1.99 13.21 11.34
CA ARG A 79 1.77 13.31 9.89
C ARG A 79 2.61 12.28 9.15
N TYR A 80 2.02 11.78 8.07
CA TYR A 80 2.71 11.00 7.05
C TYR A 80 2.90 11.89 5.82
N TYR A 81 4.12 11.93 5.32
CA TYR A 81 4.43 12.68 4.12
C TYR A 81 4.91 11.72 3.02
N SER A 82 4.12 11.63 1.96
CA SER A 82 4.48 10.93 0.74
C SER A 82 4.32 11.90 -0.42
N PRO A 83 5.40 12.48 -0.96
CA PRO A 83 5.31 13.40 -2.08
C PRO A 83 4.78 12.67 -3.31
N LEU A 84 3.89 13.31 -4.04
CA LEU A 84 3.48 12.85 -5.36
C LEU A 84 4.60 13.20 -6.33
N ILE A 85 5.47 12.24 -6.60
CA ILE A 85 6.56 12.40 -7.55
C ILE A 85 6.12 11.81 -8.89
N PRO A 86 6.00 12.62 -9.96
CA PRO A 86 5.67 12.10 -11.28
C PRO A 86 6.78 11.17 -11.78
N ASN A 87 6.40 9.99 -12.28
CA ASN A 87 7.35 9.00 -12.81
C ASN A 87 7.86 9.34 -14.22
N SER A 88 7.38 10.40 -14.84
CA SER A 88 7.77 10.79 -16.19
C SER A 88 7.68 12.30 -16.36
N GLU A 89 8.57 12.85 -17.18
CA GLU A 89 8.42 14.19 -17.71
C GLU A 89 7.18 14.24 -18.60
N GLY A 90 6.16 14.98 -18.20
CA GLY A 90 4.95 15.20 -18.99
C GLY A 90 3.65 15.27 -18.16
N LEU A 91 2.57 15.62 -18.85
CA LEU A 91 1.24 15.92 -18.29
C LEU A 91 0.57 14.80 -17.50
N LEU A 92 0.99 13.56 -17.63
CA LEU A 92 0.43 12.43 -16.92
C LEU A 92 1.09 12.18 -15.54
N GLY A 93 1.81 13.19 -15.04
CA GLY A 93 2.58 13.10 -13.81
C GLY A 93 1.76 12.67 -12.59
N MET A 94 0.54 13.21 -12.46
CA MET A 94 -0.35 12.89 -11.34
C MET A 94 -0.92 11.47 -11.38
N ARG A 95 -0.92 10.81 -12.54
CA ARG A 95 -1.48 9.46 -12.71
C ARG A 95 -0.44 8.36 -12.56
N LYS A 96 0.80 8.68 -12.88
CA LYS A 96 1.92 7.73 -12.79
C LYS A 96 2.68 7.84 -11.48
N TYR A 97 2.16 8.55 -10.48
CA TYR A 97 2.84 8.51 -9.20
C TYR A 97 2.84 7.08 -8.67
N SER A 98 4.01 6.64 -8.35
CA SER A 98 4.18 5.32 -7.78
C SER A 98 3.62 5.33 -6.35
N VAL A 99 2.78 4.35 -6.04
CA VAL A 99 2.39 4.02 -4.67
C VAL A 99 3.58 3.34 -3.98
N MET A 100 4.77 3.96 -4.13
CA MET A 100 6.04 3.40 -3.64
C MET A 100 5.97 3.21 -2.13
N GLY A 101 6.53 2.11 -1.68
CA GLY A 101 6.68 1.82 -0.25
C GLY A 101 5.44 1.29 0.45
N THR A 102 4.28 1.20 -0.21
CA THR A 102 3.07 0.70 0.46
C THR A 102 3.07 -0.80 0.69
N SER A 103 3.68 -1.58 -0.21
CA SER A 103 3.91 -3.02 -0.04
C SER A 103 4.82 -3.29 1.16
N GLU A 104 5.88 -2.53 1.30
CA GLU A 104 6.84 -2.60 2.40
C GLU A 104 6.18 -2.20 3.73
N LEU A 105 5.40 -1.13 3.74
CA LEU A 105 4.64 -0.70 4.92
C LEU A 105 3.63 -1.77 5.36
N ARG A 106 2.91 -2.39 4.41
CA ARG A 106 2.01 -3.51 4.71
C ARG A 106 2.77 -4.73 5.24
N ALA A 107 3.94 -5.04 4.67
CA ALA A 107 4.76 -6.15 5.13
C ALA A 107 5.26 -5.93 6.56
N VAL A 108 5.75 -4.72 6.89
CA VAL A 108 6.19 -4.37 8.24
C VAL A 108 5.03 -4.38 9.24
N ALA A 109 3.86 -3.86 8.86
CA ALA A 109 2.65 -3.92 9.69
C ALA A 109 2.24 -5.37 9.98
N LYS A 110 2.22 -6.22 8.96
CA LYS A 110 1.92 -7.65 9.11
C LYS A 110 2.92 -8.34 10.04
N ALA A 111 4.22 -8.03 9.91
CA ALA A 111 5.25 -8.52 10.82
C ALA A 111 5.03 -8.06 12.27
N ALA A 112 4.62 -6.81 12.47
CA ALA A 112 4.28 -6.29 13.79
C ALA A 112 3.07 -7.02 14.41
N LEU A 113 2.04 -7.33 13.63
CA LEU A 113 0.88 -8.10 14.10
C LEU A 113 1.23 -9.56 14.43
N VAL A 114 2.10 -10.19 13.62
CA VAL A 114 2.65 -11.53 13.93
C VAL A 114 3.48 -11.49 15.22
N ARG A 115 4.25 -10.42 15.46
CA ARG A 115 4.96 -10.20 16.73
C ARG A 115 4.00 -9.97 17.90
N ALA A 116 2.90 -9.26 17.68
CA ALA A 116 1.87 -9.04 18.69
C ALA A 116 1.31 -10.38 19.22
N THR A 117 0.96 -11.30 18.33
CA THR A 117 0.44 -12.61 18.70
C THR A 117 1.48 -13.54 19.34
N LEU A 118 2.78 -13.42 18.95
CA LEU A 118 3.88 -14.04 19.67
C LEU A 118 4.01 -13.50 21.10
N ASN A 119 4.04 -12.17 21.25
CA ASN A 119 4.11 -11.50 22.55
C ASN A 119 2.95 -11.94 23.44
N LEU A 120 1.74 -12.05 22.88
CA LEU A 120 0.58 -12.54 23.60
C LEU A 120 0.75 -13.99 24.05
N GLY A 121 1.25 -14.88 23.19
CA GLY A 121 1.51 -16.30 23.53
C GLY A 121 2.60 -16.50 24.57
N GLU A 122 3.48 -15.52 24.74
CA GLU A 122 4.54 -15.48 25.75
C GLU A 122 4.19 -14.62 26.97
N GLY A 123 2.94 -14.16 27.08
CA GLY A 123 2.46 -13.39 28.23
C GLY A 123 2.85 -11.92 28.25
N ARG A 124 3.49 -11.41 27.19
CA ARG A 124 3.87 -9.99 27.06
C ARG A 124 2.73 -9.18 26.45
N ILE A 125 1.66 -9.01 27.21
CA ILE A 125 0.40 -8.41 26.76
C ILE A 125 0.57 -6.93 26.35
N VAL A 126 1.36 -6.18 27.12
CA VAL A 126 1.58 -4.74 26.88
C VAL A 126 2.26 -4.52 25.52
N GLU A 127 3.24 -5.34 25.19
CA GLU A 127 3.95 -5.31 23.93
C GLU A 127 3.04 -5.70 22.75
N ALA A 128 2.17 -6.69 22.96
CA ALA A 128 1.17 -7.09 21.97
C ALA A 128 0.21 -5.94 21.64
N ILE A 129 -0.32 -5.26 22.64
CA ILE A 129 -1.18 -4.08 22.48
C ILE A 129 -0.44 -2.95 21.78
N GLN A 130 0.84 -2.73 22.11
CA GLN A 130 1.63 -1.67 21.46
C GLN A 130 1.85 -1.92 19.97
N ASP A 131 2.05 -3.17 19.55
CA ASP A 131 2.20 -3.53 18.14
C ASP A 131 0.89 -3.36 17.37
N ALA A 132 -0.24 -3.78 17.92
CA ALA A 132 -1.56 -3.57 17.32
C ALA A 132 -1.89 -2.07 17.18
N LEU A 133 -1.66 -1.28 18.23
CA LEU A 133 -1.82 0.18 18.18
C LEU A 133 -0.90 0.86 17.17
N ALA A 134 0.30 0.34 16.93
CA ALA A 134 1.19 0.88 15.89
C ALA A 134 0.59 0.66 14.49
N CYS A 135 -0.05 -0.49 14.24
CA CYS A 135 -0.71 -0.76 12.97
C CYS A 135 -1.95 0.13 12.78
N HIS A 136 -2.76 0.36 13.80
CA HIS A 136 -3.86 1.32 13.75
C HIS A 136 -3.39 2.73 13.41
N ARG A 137 -2.29 3.19 14.04
CA ARG A 137 -1.70 4.50 13.74
C ARG A 137 -1.19 4.58 12.31
N LEU A 138 -0.52 3.53 11.83
CA LEU A 138 -0.06 3.47 10.46
C LEU A 138 -1.22 3.61 9.48
N GLY A 139 -2.34 2.92 9.70
CA GLY A 139 -3.53 3.03 8.88
C GLY A 139 -4.02 4.48 8.76
N ARG A 140 -4.08 5.21 9.89
CA ARG A 140 -4.46 6.62 9.92
C ARG A 140 -3.46 7.54 9.24
N LEU A 141 -2.18 7.28 9.44
CA LEU A 141 -1.10 8.06 8.82
C LEU A 141 -1.11 7.92 7.30
N ILE A 142 -1.18 6.69 6.78
CA ILE A 142 -1.22 6.43 5.34
C ILE A 142 -2.47 7.05 4.71
N SER A 143 -3.61 6.98 5.39
CA SER A 143 -4.86 7.58 4.90
C SER A 143 -4.83 9.10 4.77
N GLN A 144 -3.83 9.78 5.35
CA GLN A 144 -3.61 11.23 5.16
C GLN A 144 -2.97 11.56 3.80
N SER A 145 -2.42 10.56 3.10
CA SER A 145 -1.78 10.80 1.80
C SER A 145 -2.79 11.13 0.73
N PRO A 146 -2.45 12.02 -0.19
CA PRO A 146 -3.32 12.33 -1.31
C PRO A 146 -3.45 11.09 -2.22
N GLY A 147 -4.65 10.86 -2.71
CA GLY A 147 -4.96 9.75 -3.60
C GLY A 147 -6.01 8.80 -3.02
N THR A 148 -6.82 8.22 -3.88
CA THR A 148 -7.91 7.33 -3.50
C THR A 148 -7.41 5.96 -3.01
N TYR A 149 -6.18 5.60 -3.37
CA TYR A 149 -5.60 4.30 -3.04
C TYR A 149 -5.07 4.23 -1.60
N TYR A 150 -4.51 5.32 -1.08
CA TYR A 150 -3.94 5.35 0.27
C TYR A 150 -4.98 5.15 1.39
N PRO A 151 -6.17 5.76 1.35
CA PRO A 151 -7.21 5.47 2.33
C PRO A 151 -7.66 4.01 2.34
N LEU A 152 -7.70 3.33 1.17
CA LEU A 152 -8.02 1.90 1.09
C LEU A 152 -6.95 1.04 1.76
N ILE A 153 -5.66 1.39 1.57
CA ILE A 153 -4.56 0.71 2.26
C ILE A 153 -4.67 0.95 3.76
N GLY A 154 -4.93 2.19 4.18
CA GLY A 154 -5.09 2.54 5.57
C GLY A 154 -6.24 1.79 6.24
N LEU A 155 -7.38 1.67 5.56
CA LEU A 155 -8.53 0.87 6.03
C LEU A 155 -8.17 -0.62 6.16
N THR A 156 -7.43 -1.18 5.20
CA THR A 156 -6.98 -2.58 5.26
C THR A 156 -6.07 -2.81 6.48
N LEU A 157 -5.12 -1.90 6.71
CA LEU A 157 -4.21 -1.98 7.87
C LEU A 157 -4.94 -1.85 9.21
N ASP A 158 -5.93 -0.98 9.28
CA ASP A 158 -6.78 -0.82 10.47
C ASP A 158 -7.63 -2.06 10.71
N SER A 159 -8.19 -2.67 9.64
CA SER A 159 -8.93 -3.93 9.71
C SER A 159 -8.06 -5.09 10.20
N ASP A 160 -6.83 -5.21 9.71
CA ASP A 160 -5.88 -6.23 10.16
C ASP A 160 -5.53 -6.03 11.65
N ALA A 161 -5.37 -4.78 12.08
CA ALA A 161 -5.14 -4.44 13.48
C ALA A 161 -6.35 -4.77 14.36
N CYS A 162 -7.60 -4.52 13.91
CA CYS A 162 -8.82 -4.92 14.61
C CYS A 162 -8.89 -6.44 14.79
N GLN A 163 -8.44 -7.24 13.81
CA GLN A 163 -8.37 -8.70 13.98
C GLN A 163 -7.38 -9.10 15.10
N ALA A 164 -6.23 -8.45 15.16
CA ALA A 164 -5.28 -8.68 16.25
C ALA A 164 -5.85 -8.25 17.60
N ASP A 165 -6.59 -7.15 17.64
CA ASP A 165 -7.30 -6.70 18.86
C ASP A 165 -8.29 -7.75 19.35
N MET A 166 -9.05 -8.38 18.46
CA MET A 166 -9.96 -9.48 18.83
C MET A 166 -9.18 -10.67 19.43
N VAL A 167 -8.03 -11.02 18.85
CA VAL A 167 -7.17 -12.09 19.39
C VAL A 167 -6.64 -11.71 20.78
N ILE A 168 -6.19 -10.47 20.97
CA ILE A 168 -5.69 -9.97 22.25
C ILE A 168 -6.81 -9.96 23.29
N ALA A 169 -8.00 -9.46 22.95
CA ALA A 169 -9.15 -9.40 23.85
C ALA A 169 -9.61 -10.80 24.28
N HIS A 170 -9.62 -11.76 23.36
CA HIS A 170 -10.07 -13.13 23.64
C HIS A 170 -9.07 -13.94 24.47
N HIS A 171 -7.79 -13.76 24.24
CA HIS A 171 -6.73 -14.62 24.82
C HIS A 171 -5.87 -13.92 25.88
N GLY A 172 -5.91 -12.59 25.97
CA GLY A 172 -4.96 -11.78 26.73
C GLY A 172 -5.14 -11.84 28.25
N LYS A 173 -6.24 -12.37 28.77
CA LYS A 173 -6.54 -12.37 30.22
C LYS A 173 -6.26 -11.00 30.84
N LEU A 174 -6.76 -9.95 30.24
CA LEU A 174 -6.52 -8.57 30.60
C LEU A 174 -7.12 -8.23 31.95
N THR A 175 -6.37 -7.47 32.75
CA THR A 175 -6.96 -6.83 33.93
C THR A 175 -7.90 -5.70 33.52
N LEU A 176 -8.80 -5.29 34.40
CA LEU A 176 -9.71 -4.16 34.16
C LEU A 176 -8.93 -2.87 33.84
N GLU A 177 -7.84 -2.64 34.54
CA GLU A 177 -6.96 -1.48 34.30
C GLU A 177 -6.32 -1.52 32.89
N GLN A 178 -5.78 -2.67 32.50
CA GLN A 178 -5.21 -2.87 31.16
C GLN A 178 -6.24 -2.65 30.06
N LEU A 179 -7.45 -3.19 30.25
CA LEU A 179 -8.55 -3.04 29.31
C LEU A 179 -9.00 -1.58 29.20
N THR A 180 -9.15 -0.89 30.32
CA THR A 180 -9.53 0.53 30.35
C THR A 180 -8.49 1.41 29.67
N ASN A 181 -7.21 1.19 29.99
CA ASN A 181 -6.11 1.93 29.36
C ASN A 181 -6.03 1.65 27.84
N TRP A 182 -6.15 0.41 27.44
CA TRP A 182 -6.15 0.05 26.02
C TRP A 182 -7.32 0.68 25.26
N ARG A 183 -8.54 0.57 25.81
CA ARG A 183 -9.73 1.23 25.24
C ARG A 183 -9.53 2.74 25.08
N GLN A 184 -8.99 3.41 26.10
CA GLN A 184 -8.71 4.85 26.02
C GLN A 184 -7.71 5.18 24.93
N ARG A 185 -6.67 4.35 24.75
CA ARG A 185 -5.67 4.54 23.71
C ARG A 185 -6.26 4.34 22.31
N LEU A 186 -7.21 3.42 22.11
CA LEU A 186 -7.95 3.24 20.86
C LEU A 186 -8.84 4.46 20.57
N ILE A 187 -9.57 4.94 21.57
CA ILE A 187 -10.41 6.15 21.45
C ILE A 187 -9.55 7.37 21.04
N ASN A 188 -8.40 7.53 21.67
CA ASN A 188 -7.47 8.64 21.39
C ASN A 188 -6.83 8.60 20.00
N LEU A 189 -6.94 7.49 19.26
CA LEU A 189 -6.49 7.44 17.86
C LEU A 189 -7.35 8.34 16.94
N GLY A 190 -8.58 8.63 17.35
CA GLY A 190 -9.54 9.31 16.50
C GLY A 190 -10.03 8.46 15.31
N PRO A 191 -10.92 8.99 14.50
CA PRO A 191 -11.43 8.30 13.33
C PRO A 191 -10.36 8.21 12.23
N LEU A 192 -10.56 7.29 11.29
CA LEU A 192 -9.84 7.31 10.02
C LEU A 192 -10.22 8.57 9.24
N PRO A 193 -9.27 9.17 8.49
CA PRO A 193 -9.58 10.26 7.57
C PRO A 193 -10.73 9.89 6.63
N LYS A 194 -11.59 10.83 6.33
CA LYS A 194 -12.73 10.59 5.43
C LYS A 194 -12.22 10.35 4.03
N TRP A 195 -12.64 9.25 3.42
CA TRP A 195 -12.28 8.94 2.04
C TRP A 195 -12.76 10.01 1.05
N MET A 196 -13.91 10.61 1.34
CA MET A 196 -14.45 11.69 0.51
C MET A 196 -13.52 12.89 0.37
N ASP A 197 -12.74 13.23 1.40
CA ASP A 197 -11.76 14.31 1.31
C ASP A 197 -10.65 13.98 0.28
N ALA A 198 -10.21 12.73 0.25
CA ALA A 198 -9.23 12.27 -0.74
C ALA A 198 -9.82 12.23 -2.15
N VAL A 199 -11.06 11.76 -2.32
CA VAL A 199 -11.77 11.74 -3.62
C VAL A 199 -12.02 13.16 -4.10
N ASN A 200 -12.49 14.05 -3.26
CA ASN A 200 -12.82 15.41 -3.64
C ASN A 200 -11.58 16.20 -4.12
N VAL A 201 -10.48 16.13 -3.39
CA VAL A 201 -9.27 16.87 -3.76
C VAL A 201 -8.54 16.16 -4.90
N TYR A 202 -8.19 14.89 -4.70
CA TYR A 202 -7.36 14.16 -5.63
C TYR A 202 -8.10 13.75 -6.91
N GLY A 203 -9.39 13.40 -6.79
CA GLY A 203 -10.24 13.08 -7.94
C GLY A 203 -10.35 14.24 -8.91
N ARG A 204 -10.47 15.47 -8.39
CA ARG A 204 -10.48 16.69 -9.24
C ARG A 204 -9.17 16.86 -9.98
N TYR A 205 -8.03 16.73 -9.30
CA TYR A 205 -6.73 16.83 -9.95
C TYR A 205 -6.53 15.73 -10.99
N GLN A 206 -6.94 14.49 -10.71
CA GLN A 206 -6.88 13.41 -11.68
C GLN A 206 -7.77 13.67 -12.91
N PHE A 207 -8.96 14.21 -12.69
CA PHE A 207 -9.87 14.57 -13.78
C PHE A 207 -9.27 15.67 -14.65
N LEU A 208 -8.75 16.74 -14.05
CA LEU A 208 -8.10 17.84 -14.77
C LEU A 208 -6.89 17.39 -15.57
N ASP A 209 -6.01 16.60 -14.96
CA ASP A 209 -4.84 16.00 -15.64
C ASP A 209 -5.28 15.12 -16.82
N GLY A 210 -6.44 14.45 -16.66
CA GLY A 210 -7.06 13.68 -17.71
C GLY A 210 -7.59 14.47 -18.88
N ALA A 211 -8.32 15.51 -18.59
CA ALA A 211 -8.85 16.40 -19.59
C ALA A 211 -7.71 17.06 -20.37
N GLN A 212 -6.70 17.59 -19.67
CA GLN A 212 -5.52 18.16 -20.30
C GLN A 212 -4.77 17.17 -21.20
N SER A 213 -4.60 15.93 -20.72
CA SER A 213 -3.95 14.87 -21.49
C SER A 213 -4.72 14.53 -22.76
N TYR A 214 -6.06 14.52 -22.67
CA TYR A 214 -6.91 14.27 -23.83
C TYR A 214 -6.87 15.45 -24.82
N MET A 215 -6.91 16.69 -24.34
CA MET A 215 -6.76 17.89 -25.16
C MET A 215 -5.44 17.89 -25.93
N MET A 216 -4.35 17.47 -25.29
CA MET A 216 -3.01 17.52 -25.89
C MET A 216 -2.69 16.32 -26.79
N TYR A 217 -3.18 15.15 -26.44
CA TYR A 217 -2.79 13.88 -27.07
C TYR A 217 -3.96 13.08 -27.63
N GLY A 218 -5.20 13.61 -27.60
CA GLY A 218 -6.41 12.94 -28.05
C GLY A 218 -6.64 11.60 -27.34
N PRO A 219 -7.19 10.59 -28.07
CA PRO A 219 -7.49 9.27 -27.49
C PRO A 219 -6.31 8.58 -26.83
N ARG A 220 -5.07 8.95 -27.19
CA ARG A 220 -3.88 8.44 -26.55
C ARG A 220 -3.71 8.95 -25.12
N GLY A 221 -4.10 10.20 -24.85
CA GLY A 221 -4.17 10.70 -23.48
C GLY A 221 -5.04 9.83 -22.59
N LEU A 222 -6.14 9.28 -23.14
CA LEU A 222 -7.01 8.33 -22.44
C LEU A 222 -6.46 6.89 -22.39
N ALA A 223 -5.70 6.45 -23.39
CA ALA A 223 -5.13 5.09 -23.38
C ALA A 223 -4.16 4.85 -22.20
N THR A 224 -3.49 5.91 -21.76
CA THR A 224 -2.71 5.89 -20.52
C THR A 224 -3.58 5.83 -19.26
N LEU A 225 -4.85 6.25 -19.34
CA LEU A 225 -5.86 6.03 -18.28
C LEU A 225 -6.33 4.58 -18.22
N SER A 226 -6.54 3.96 -19.36
CA SER A 226 -7.07 2.59 -19.44
C SER A 226 -6.11 1.55 -18.87
N GLY A 227 -4.80 1.81 -18.91
CA GLY A 227 -3.80 0.98 -18.24
C GLY A 227 -3.97 0.92 -16.72
N LEU A 228 -4.57 1.95 -16.10
CA LEU A 228 -4.90 1.97 -14.67
C LEU A 228 -6.26 1.30 -14.36
N VAL A 229 -7.18 1.24 -15.33
CA VAL A 229 -8.55 0.73 -15.15
C VAL A 229 -8.73 -0.66 -15.79
N GLY A 230 -7.68 -1.21 -16.42
CA GLY A 230 -7.73 -2.53 -17.06
C GLY A 230 -8.55 -2.56 -18.36
N VAL A 231 -9.01 -1.43 -18.85
CA VAL A 231 -9.73 -1.34 -20.13
C VAL A 231 -8.73 -1.03 -21.24
N GLY A 232 -8.23 -2.08 -21.89
CA GLY A 232 -7.28 -1.97 -22.99
C GLY A 232 -7.90 -1.28 -24.23
N ALA A 233 -7.74 0.02 -24.35
CA ALA A 233 -7.93 0.69 -25.62
C ALA A 233 -6.69 0.43 -26.50
N ASN A 234 -6.80 -0.44 -27.49
CA ASN A 234 -5.81 -0.60 -28.55
C ASN A 234 -5.78 0.67 -29.43
N VAL A 235 -5.06 1.67 -28.97
CA VAL A 235 -4.82 2.87 -29.78
C VAL A 235 -3.60 2.61 -30.67
N PRO A 236 -3.71 2.71 -32.00
CA PRO A 236 -2.59 2.50 -32.90
C PRO A 236 -1.40 3.41 -32.51
N GLY A 237 -0.21 2.84 -32.41
CA GLY A 237 0.99 3.58 -32.02
C GLY A 237 1.11 3.88 -30.52
N SER A 238 0.35 3.20 -29.67
CA SER A 238 0.41 3.38 -28.19
C SER A 238 1.81 3.14 -27.58
N ASN A 239 2.70 2.47 -28.29
CA ASN A 239 4.07 2.21 -27.85
C ASN A 239 5.04 3.38 -28.12
N LEU A 240 4.63 4.39 -28.90
CA LEU A 240 5.48 5.53 -29.19
C LEU A 240 5.41 6.56 -28.05
N PRO A 241 6.48 7.30 -27.74
CA PRO A 241 6.41 8.46 -26.87
C PRO A 241 5.38 9.48 -27.36
N PRO A 242 4.71 10.26 -26.49
CA PRO A 242 3.69 11.21 -26.88
C PRO A 242 4.11 12.18 -28.00
N ASN A 243 5.33 12.70 -27.91
CA ASN A 243 5.87 13.63 -28.90
C ASN A 243 6.05 12.98 -30.27
N GLU A 244 6.45 11.71 -30.32
CA GLU A 244 6.59 10.96 -31.57
C GLU A 244 5.22 10.61 -32.18
N TRP A 245 4.25 10.31 -31.35
CA TRP A 245 2.88 10.02 -31.77
C TRP A 245 2.22 11.21 -32.43
N LEU A 246 2.43 12.43 -31.93
CA LEU A 246 1.93 13.67 -32.55
C LEU A 246 2.63 14.05 -33.85
N LYS A 247 3.82 13.50 -34.14
CA LYS A 247 4.49 13.72 -35.46
C LYS A 247 3.75 13.02 -36.58
N ILE A 248 2.91 12.04 -36.30
CA ILE A 248 2.07 11.39 -37.33
C ILE A 248 0.97 12.38 -37.76
N PRO A 249 0.91 12.79 -39.05
CA PRO A 249 -0.02 13.84 -39.48
C PRO A 249 -1.49 13.55 -39.18
N PHE A 250 -1.91 12.29 -39.28
CA PHE A 250 -3.25 11.86 -38.97
C PHE A 250 -3.60 12.10 -37.48
N ASN A 251 -2.71 11.75 -36.57
CA ASN A 251 -2.92 11.89 -35.13
C ASN A 251 -3.01 13.37 -34.75
N ARG A 252 -2.18 14.21 -35.31
CA ARG A 252 -2.22 15.65 -35.09
C ARG A 252 -3.53 16.27 -35.57
N ARG A 253 -4.00 15.86 -36.75
CA ARG A 253 -5.31 16.30 -37.28
C ARG A 253 -6.45 15.84 -36.37
N LEU A 254 -6.42 14.60 -35.89
CA LEU A 254 -7.40 14.05 -34.97
C LEU A 254 -7.49 14.89 -33.68
N VAL A 255 -6.36 15.22 -33.08
CA VAL A 255 -6.33 16.05 -31.86
C VAL A 255 -6.91 17.43 -32.12
N ASN A 256 -6.52 18.07 -33.23
CA ASN A 256 -7.05 19.39 -33.60
C ASN A 256 -8.56 19.37 -33.87
N THR A 257 -9.07 18.31 -34.51
CA THR A 257 -10.52 18.15 -34.74
C THR A 257 -11.27 17.96 -33.42
N ILE A 258 -10.76 17.15 -32.50
CA ILE A 258 -11.36 16.95 -31.18
C ILE A 258 -11.42 18.27 -30.41
N ASN A 259 -10.33 19.02 -30.38
CA ASN A 259 -10.29 20.32 -29.69
C ASN A 259 -11.20 21.37 -30.31
N TYR A 260 -11.52 21.23 -31.60
CA TYR A 260 -12.47 22.13 -32.29
C TYR A 260 -13.93 21.74 -31.95
N VAL A 261 -14.24 20.46 -31.80
CA VAL A 261 -15.61 19.95 -31.61
C VAL A 261 -16.03 19.87 -30.15
N VAL A 262 -15.08 19.64 -29.26
CA VAL A 262 -15.38 19.45 -27.82
C VAL A 262 -15.40 20.79 -27.10
N ASP A 263 -16.53 21.09 -26.46
CA ASP A 263 -16.63 22.18 -25.50
C ASP A 263 -15.96 21.77 -24.17
N TRP A 264 -14.70 22.17 -24.03
CA TRP A 264 -13.89 21.81 -22.87
C TRP A 264 -14.36 22.49 -21.60
N ASP A 265 -14.95 23.69 -21.67
CA ASP A 265 -15.47 24.39 -20.51
C ASP A 265 -16.67 23.62 -19.95
N GLN A 266 -17.57 23.14 -20.83
CA GLN A 266 -18.68 22.29 -20.42
C GLN A 266 -18.20 20.95 -19.82
N VAL A 267 -17.19 20.31 -20.43
CA VAL A 267 -16.63 19.06 -19.90
C VAL A 267 -16.02 19.24 -18.50
N LEU A 268 -15.31 20.35 -18.28
CA LEU A 268 -14.69 20.65 -16.99
C LEU A 268 -15.74 20.98 -15.93
N GLU A 269 -16.76 21.76 -16.28
CA GLU A 269 -17.87 22.10 -15.40
C GLU A 269 -18.67 20.85 -14.99
N GLU A 270 -19.06 20.02 -15.96
CA GLU A 270 -19.82 18.77 -15.71
C GLU A 270 -19.01 17.79 -14.87
N GLY A 271 -17.71 17.65 -15.13
CA GLY A 271 -16.81 16.79 -14.34
C GLY A 271 -16.68 17.26 -12.89
N ASN A 272 -16.56 18.57 -12.66
CA ASN A 272 -16.55 19.12 -11.31
C ASN A 272 -17.89 18.91 -10.59
N ASN A 273 -19.01 19.16 -11.27
CA ASN A 273 -20.34 18.97 -10.70
C ASN A 273 -20.58 17.51 -10.30
N ARG A 274 -20.13 16.54 -11.10
CA ARG A 274 -20.25 15.12 -10.75
C ARG A 274 -19.41 14.74 -9.51
N ILE A 275 -18.24 15.35 -9.34
CA ILE A 275 -17.42 15.13 -8.13
C ILE A 275 -18.09 15.75 -6.90
N ASP A 276 -18.79 16.88 -7.06
CA ASP A 276 -19.54 17.52 -5.97
C ASP A 276 -20.76 16.70 -5.50
N LEU A 277 -21.28 15.81 -6.36
CA LEU A 277 -22.41 14.93 -6.04
C LEU A 277 -22.03 13.64 -5.29
N LEU A 278 -20.72 13.31 -5.22
CA LEU A 278 -20.21 12.13 -4.49
C LEU A 278 -19.92 12.46 -3.03
#